data_9fdf52ff7cc50dd4e2ea1dec171fedf4
#
_entry.id   9fdf52ff7cc50dd4e2ea1dec171fedf4
#
_cell.length_a   1.000
_cell.length_b   1.000
_cell.length_c   1.000
_cell.angle_alpha   90.00
_cell.angle_beta   90.00
_cell.angle_gamma   90.00
#
_symmetry.space_group_name_H-M   'P 1'
#
loop_
_entity.id
_entity.type
_entity.pdbx_description
1 polymer ?
#
loop_
_entity_poly.entity_id
_entity_poly.type
_entity_poly.pdbx_seq_one_letter_code
_entity_poly.pdbx_strand_id
1 'polypeptide(L)'
;MISGDLFDTRNVSALARNTVRDMICTHPQIDFLYLRGNHDSDNFLSKLEEVPDNLLLFSDTWTAYRYGNIVISGIELSENNRATVYNSLVLGHEDFNIVMMHGQAGDYACRTQAENISLNQLKNKNIDYLALGHVHSFANAK
;
A
#
# COMPACT_ATOMS: atom_id res chain seq x y z
N MET A 1 0.72 8.47 3.44
CA MET A 1 0.56 7.17 2.74
C MET A 1 1.94 6.54 2.58
N ILE A 2 2.07 5.26 2.91
CA ILE A 2 3.31 4.46 2.81
C ILE A 2 2.96 3.25 1.94
N SER A 3 3.42 3.25 0.69
CA SER A 3 3.08 2.24 -0.31
C SER A 3 4.12 1.11 -0.36
N GLY A 4 4.46 0.56 0.78
CA GLY A 4 5.39 -0.56 0.95
C GLY A 4 6.85 -0.15 1.06
N ASP A 5 7.67 -1.14 1.41
CA ASP A 5 9.13 -1.04 1.59
C ASP A 5 9.51 0.07 2.59
N LEU A 6 8.79 0.13 3.72
CA LEU A 6 9.12 1.03 4.84
C LEU A 6 10.52 0.74 5.37
N PHE A 7 10.94 -0.51 5.27
CA PHE A 7 12.28 -0.95 5.61
C PHE A 7 12.91 -1.70 4.43
N ASP A 8 14.15 -1.36 4.09
CA ASP A 8 14.90 -1.99 2.98
C ASP A 8 15.49 -3.37 3.36
N THR A 9 15.06 -3.95 4.47
CA THR A 9 15.56 -5.25 4.94
C THR A 9 14.53 -6.02 5.74
N ARG A 10 14.49 -7.33 5.52
CA ARG A 10 13.64 -8.24 6.30
C ARG A 10 14.01 -8.33 7.79
N ASN A 11 15.27 -8.01 8.13
CA ASN A 11 15.79 -8.03 9.51
C ASN A 11 15.90 -6.62 10.07
N VAL A 12 14.76 -6.00 10.35
CA VAL A 12 14.69 -4.66 10.90
C VAL A 12 15.18 -4.66 12.36
N SER A 13 16.11 -3.75 12.69
CA SER A 13 16.59 -3.61 14.06
C SER A 13 15.47 -3.15 15.02
N ALA A 14 15.58 -3.52 16.30
CA ALA A 14 14.63 -3.05 17.32
C ALA A 14 14.62 -1.52 17.41
N LEU A 15 15.78 -0.88 17.25
CA LEU A 15 15.89 0.58 17.26
C LEU A 15 15.08 1.20 16.12
N ALA A 16 15.22 0.71 14.89
CA ALA A 16 14.49 1.25 13.74
C ALA A 16 12.97 1.07 13.88
N ARG A 17 12.53 -0.11 14.33
CA ARG A 17 11.09 -0.35 14.60
C ARG A 17 10.53 0.59 15.66
N ASN A 18 11.24 0.74 16.78
CA ASN A 18 10.82 1.62 17.87
C ASN A 18 10.81 3.08 17.42
N THR A 19 11.79 3.52 16.64
CA THR A 19 11.83 4.89 16.10
C THR A 19 10.59 5.16 15.25
N VAL A 20 10.21 4.26 14.33
CA VAL A 20 9.03 4.44 13.49
C VAL A 20 7.75 4.43 14.33
N ARG A 21 7.61 3.47 15.27
CA ARG A 21 6.47 3.43 16.20
C ARG A 21 6.35 4.74 16.97
N ASP A 22 7.44 5.21 17.56
CA ASP A 22 7.45 6.42 18.38
C ASP A 22 7.10 7.66 17.55
N MET A 23 7.55 7.74 16.31
CA MET A 23 7.16 8.80 15.37
C MET A 23 5.65 8.78 15.10
N ILE A 24 5.06 7.62 14.90
CA ILE A 24 3.62 7.48 14.69
C ILE A 24 2.85 7.88 15.96
N CYS A 25 3.23 7.34 17.12
CA CYS A 25 2.57 7.62 18.40
C CYS A 25 2.66 9.10 18.82
N THR A 26 3.75 9.80 18.48
CA THR A 26 3.92 11.22 18.84
C THR A 26 3.15 12.17 17.93
N HIS A 27 2.52 11.66 16.87
CA HIS A 27 1.73 12.45 15.93
C HIS A 27 0.30 11.92 15.78
N PRO A 28 -0.49 11.86 16.89
CA PRO A 28 -1.82 11.26 16.87
C PRO A 28 -2.83 11.98 15.97
N GLN A 29 -2.51 13.23 15.55
CA GLN A 29 -3.32 14.02 14.62
C GLN A 29 -3.11 13.64 13.15
N ILE A 30 -2.18 12.72 12.85
CA ILE A 30 -1.86 12.26 11.48
C ILE A 30 -2.19 10.78 11.38
N ASP A 31 -3.02 10.41 10.42
CA ASP A 31 -3.23 9.02 10.06
C ASP A 31 -2.13 8.54 9.11
N PHE A 32 -1.49 7.45 9.49
CA PHE A 32 -0.46 6.78 8.70
C PHE A 32 -1.07 5.57 8.01
N LEU A 33 -1.35 5.68 6.72
CA LEU A 33 -1.86 4.55 5.93
C LEU A 33 -0.66 3.74 5.43
N TYR A 34 -0.56 2.49 5.87
CA TYR A 34 0.56 1.61 5.58
C TYR A 34 0.13 0.33 4.88
N LEU A 35 0.70 0.14 3.70
CA LEU A 35 0.59 -1.06 2.88
C LEU A 35 1.98 -1.71 2.84
N ARG A 36 2.06 -3.00 3.12
CA ARG A 36 3.35 -3.73 3.11
C ARG A 36 3.88 -3.93 1.69
N GLY A 37 5.19 -3.79 1.54
CA GLY A 37 5.93 -4.17 0.36
C GLY A 37 6.56 -5.55 0.47
N ASN A 38 7.25 -5.98 -0.57
CA ASN A 38 7.89 -7.30 -0.62
C ASN A 38 9.15 -7.39 0.29
N HIS A 39 9.74 -6.27 0.70
CA HIS A 39 10.82 -6.20 1.69
C HIS A 39 10.29 -6.10 3.12
N ASP A 40 9.07 -5.64 3.32
CA ASP A 40 8.49 -5.54 4.66
C ASP A 40 8.17 -6.94 5.19
N SER A 41 8.84 -7.34 6.24
CA SER A 41 8.50 -8.57 6.95
C SER A 41 7.37 -8.31 7.94
N ASP A 42 6.63 -9.36 8.32
CA ASP A 42 5.66 -9.31 9.42
C ASP A 42 6.27 -8.88 10.76
N ASN A 43 7.60 -8.83 10.84
CA ASN A 43 8.35 -8.50 12.04
C ASN A 43 8.13 -7.06 12.56
N PHE A 44 7.71 -6.11 11.74
CA PHE A 44 7.42 -4.77 12.25
C PHE A 44 6.18 -4.77 13.10
N LEU A 45 5.05 -5.21 12.53
CA LEU A 45 3.74 -5.19 13.22
C LEU A 45 3.65 -6.26 14.33
N SER A 46 4.13 -7.47 14.08
CA SER A 46 4.05 -8.58 15.03
C SER A 46 4.90 -8.41 16.29
N LYS A 47 5.87 -7.50 16.28
CA LYS A 47 6.72 -7.15 17.42
C LYS A 47 6.35 -5.83 18.06
N LEU A 48 5.29 -5.16 17.61
CA LEU A 48 4.70 -4.06 18.36
C LEU A 48 3.85 -4.65 19.48
N GLU A 49 4.03 -4.15 20.70
CA GLU A 49 3.19 -4.52 21.85
C GLU A 49 1.74 -4.07 21.58
N GLU A 50 1.58 -2.89 21.00
CA GLU A 50 0.31 -2.35 20.53
C GLU A 50 0.52 -1.65 19.18
N VAL A 51 -0.43 -1.83 18.26
CA VAL A 51 -0.48 -1.08 17.01
C VAL A 51 -1.12 0.28 17.32
N PRO A 52 -0.45 1.40 17.01
CA PRO A 52 -1.03 2.73 17.24
C PRO A 52 -2.36 2.91 16.49
N ASP A 53 -3.36 3.54 17.12
CA ASP A 53 -4.69 3.76 16.54
C ASP A 53 -4.66 4.56 15.22
N ASN A 54 -3.66 5.42 15.06
CA ASN A 54 -3.44 6.22 13.85
C ASN A 54 -2.56 5.53 12.80
N LEU A 55 -2.22 4.24 12.98
CA LEU A 55 -1.58 3.39 11.97
C LEU A 55 -2.64 2.51 11.31
N LEU A 56 -3.09 2.94 10.15
CA LEU A 56 -4.13 2.29 9.37
C LEU A 56 -3.52 1.31 8.37
N LEU A 57 -3.92 0.04 8.48
CA LEU A 57 -3.31 -1.06 7.75
C LEU A 57 -4.18 -1.52 6.59
N PHE A 58 -3.53 -1.99 5.54
CA PHE A 58 -4.17 -2.73 4.45
C PHE A 58 -3.90 -4.23 4.59
N SER A 59 -4.64 -5.03 3.84
CA SER A 59 -4.55 -6.49 3.86
C SER A 59 -4.58 -7.06 2.44
N ASP A 60 -4.69 -8.37 2.30
CA ASP A 60 -4.85 -9.09 1.04
C ASP A 60 -6.25 -8.96 0.41
N THR A 61 -7.14 -8.20 1.05
CA THR A 61 -8.43 -7.78 0.51
C THR A 61 -8.51 -6.26 0.42
N TRP A 62 -9.30 -5.73 -0.54
CA TRP A 62 -9.47 -4.29 -0.68
C TRP A 62 -10.03 -3.68 0.61
N THR A 63 -9.25 -2.79 1.20
CA THR A 63 -9.63 -2.00 2.37
C THR A 63 -9.67 -0.53 1.97
N ALA A 64 -10.67 0.21 2.42
CA ALA A 64 -10.86 1.61 2.10
C ALA A 64 -11.00 2.48 3.35
N TYR A 65 -10.32 3.61 3.36
CA TYR A 65 -10.41 4.65 4.37
C TYR A 65 -10.98 5.92 3.75
N ARG A 66 -11.97 6.54 4.39
CA ARG A 66 -12.70 7.69 3.85
C ARG A 66 -12.42 8.96 4.65
N TYR A 67 -12.09 10.02 3.94
CA TYR A 67 -11.88 11.38 4.45
C TYR A 67 -12.73 12.37 3.65
N GLY A 68 -13.96 12.59 4.10
CA GLY A 68 -14.93 13.38 3.32
C GLY A 68 -15.26 12.75 1.98
N ASN A 69 -14.96 13.42 0.88
CA ASN A 69 -15.11 12.91 -0.48
C ASN A 69 -13.86 12.19 -1.03
N ILE A 70 -12.80 12.06 -0.22
CA ILE A 70 -11.59 11.33 -0.61
C ILE A 70 -11.68 9.90 -0.07
N VAL A 71 -11.48 8.93 -0.93
CA VAL A 71 -11.42 7.51 -0.57
C VAL A 71 -10.06 6.96 -0.93
N ILE A 72 -9.37 6.40 0.07
CA ILE A 72 -8.05 5.79 -0.10
C ILE A 72 -8.23 4.28 0.02
N SER A 73 -8.16 3.58 -1.10
CA SER A 73 -8.30 2.13 -1.19
C SER A 73 -6.94 1.48 -1.41
N GLY A 74 -6.63 0.43 -0.68
CA GLY A 74 -5.38 -0.29 -0.82
C GLY A 74 -5.55 -1.79 -0.69
N ILE A 75 -4.60 -2.53 -1.26
CA ILE A 75 -4.52 -3.99 -1.19
C ILE A 75 -3.08 -4.46 -1.24
N GLU A 76 -2.74 -5.41 -0.37
CA GLU A 76 -1.46 -6.11 -0.42
C GLU A 76 -1.55 -7.26 -1.45
N LEU A 77 -0.71 -7.18 -2.49
CA LEU A 77 -0.69 -8.19 -3.54
C LEU A 77 -0.08 -9.51 -3.04
N SER A 78 -0.73 -10.59 -3.37
CA SER A 78 -0.28 -11.95 -3.09
C SER A 78 -0.58 -12.88 -4.26
N GLU A 79 -0.01 -14.07 -4.26
CA GLU A 79 -0.35 -15.09 -5.26
C GLU A 79 -1.84 -15.46 -5.23
N ASN A 80 -2.47 -15.38 -4.05
CA ASN A 80 -3.86 -15.79 -3.83
C ASN A 80 -4.88 -14.79 -4.40
N ASN A 81 -4.58 -13.47 -4.37
CA ASN A 81 -5.53 -12.44 -4.81
C ASN A 81 -5.25 -11.89 -6.21
N ARG A 82 -4.09 -12.18 -6.77
CA ARG A 82 -3.63 -11.64 -8.04
C ARG A 82 -4.61 -11.81 -9.19
N ALA A 83 -5.24 -12.97 -9.31
CA ALA A 83 -6.17 -13.25 -10.39
C ALA A 83 -7.47 -12.41 -10.31
N THR A 84 -7.84 -11.95 -9.12
CA THR A 84 -9.11 -11.29 -8.85
C THR A 84 -8.97 -9.81 -8.47
N VAL A 85 -7.76 -9.35 -8.13
CA VAL A 85 -7.50 -8.01 -7.57
C VAL A 85 -8.14 -6.88 -8.38
N TYR A 86 -8.00 -6.92 -9.70
CA TYR A 86 -8.55 -5.87 -10.54
C TYR A 86 -10.08 -5.95 -10.67
N ASN A 87 -10.64 -7.14 -10.70
CA ASN A 87 -12.08 -7.34 -10.84
C ASN A 87 -12.84 -7.04 -9.55
N SER A 88 -12.20 -7.23 -8.41
CA SER A 88 -12.79 -6.95 -7.09
C SER A 88 -12.68 -5.49 -6.66
N LEU A 89 -11.93 -4.64 -7.39
CA LEU A 89 -11.87 -3.21 -7.12
C LEU A 89 -13.16 -2.51 -7.56
N VAL A 90 -13.87 -1.96 -6.59
CA VAL A 90 -15.09 -1.17 -6.78
C VAL A 90 -14.92 0.22 -6.17
N LEU A 91 -15.00 1.26 -6.97
CA LEU A 91 -14.82 2.66 -6.57
C LEU A 91 -16.05 3.50 -6.94
N GLY A 92 -16.43 4.43 -6.06
CA GLY A 92 -17.53 5.36 -6.29
C GLY A 92 -17.18 6.43 -7.35
N HIS A 93 -18.17 6.85 -8.14
CA HIS A 93 -17.98 7.87 -9.18
C HIS A 93 -17.94 9.30 -8.62
N GLU A 94 -18.55 9.51 -7.43
CA GLU A 94 -18.67 10.83 -6.81
C GLU A 94 -17.50 11.14 -5.87
N ASP A 95 -16.63 10.14 -5.63
CA ASP A 95 -15.50 10.26 -4.73
C ASP A 95 -14.21 10.59 -5.49
N PHE A 96 -13.29 11.26 -4.82
CA PHE A 96 -11.90 11.34 -5.27
C PHE A 96 -11.16 10.10 -4.80
N ASN A 97 -10.87 9.21 -5.74
CA ASN A 97 -10.36 7.87 -5.44
C ASN A 97 -8.85 7.78 -5.56
N ILE A 98 -8.20 7.50 -4.44
CA ILE A 98 -6.77 7.17 -4.37
C ILE A 98 -6.64 5.66 -4.21
N VAL A 99 -5.86 5.02 -5.08
CA VAL A 99 -5.58 3.59 -4.98
C VAL A 99 -4.12 3.39 -4.62
N MET A 100 -3.87 2.63 -3.56
CA MET A 100 -2.52 2.28 -3.09
C MET A 100 -2.20 0.82 -3.42
N MET A 101 -1.06 0.59 -4.07
CA MET A 101 -0.53 -0.76 -4.35
C MET A 101 1.00 -0.73 -4.27
N HIS A 102 1.59 -1.91 -4.01
CA HIS A 102 3.04 -2.08 -4.06
C HIS A 102 3.40 -2.98 -5.24
N GLY A 103 4.21 -2.46 -6.16
CA GLY A 103 4.67 -3.18 -7.34
C GLY A 103 5.08 -2.27 -8.48
N GLN A 104 5.63 -2.88 -9.52
CA GLN A 104 6.07 -2.19 -10.72
C GLN A 104 4.92 -2.05 -11.71
N ALA A 105 4.62 -0.83 -12.13
CA ALA A 105 3.70 -0.59 -13.23
C ALA A 105 4.34 -0.94 -14.57
N GLY A 106 3.68 -1.78 -15.36
CA GLY A 106 4.11 -2.08 -16.72
C GLY A 106 3.72 -3.46 -17.20
N ASP A 107 3.67 -3.62 -18.50
CA ASP A 107 3.48 -4.91 -19.19
C ASP A 107 4.81 -5.66 -19.38
N TYR A 108 5.88 -5.20 -18.75
CA TYR A 108 7.20 -5.80 -18.86
C TYR A 108 7.31 -7.03 -17.94
N ALA A 109 7.85 -8.11 -18.48
CA ALA A 109 8.12 -9.33 -17.74
C ALA A 109 9.12 -9.06 -16.60
N CYS A 110 8.61 -8.77 -15.43
CA CYS A 110 9.39 -8.71 -14.20
C CYS A 110 9.79 -10.13 -13.79
N ARG A 111 10.94 -10.29 -13.14
CA ARG A 111 11.45 -11.60 -12.68
C ARG A 111 10.51 -12.32 -11.71
N THR A 112 9.64 -11.58 -11.05
CA THR A 112 8.56 -12.12 -10.21
C THR A 112 7.23 -11.58 -10.72
N GLN A 113 6.34 -12.45 -11.15
CA GLN A 113 4.99 -12.05 -11.55
C GLN A 113 4.22 -11.35 -10.43
N ALA A 114 4.61 -11.55 -9.16
CA ALA A 114 3.93 -11.02 -7.97
C ALA A 114 3.97 -9.49 -7.84
N GLU A 115 4.88 -8.82 -8.50
CA GLU A 115 5.13 -7.39 -8.35
C GLU A 115 4.71 -6.57 -9.57
N ASN A 116 4.10 -7.20 -10.58
CA ASN A 116 3.71 -6.52 -11.80
C ASN A 116 2.26 -6.02 -11.73
N ILE A 117 2.05 -4.72 -11.84
CA ILE A 117 0.74 -4.07 -11.81
C ILE A 117 0.32 -3.69 -13.24
N SER A 118 -0.77 -4.28 -13.70
CA SER A 118 -1.33 -4.00 -15.03
C SER A 118 -2.14 -2.70 -15.01
N LEU A 119 -1.55 -1.64 -15.56
CA LEU A 119 -2.25 -0.36 -15.73
C LEU A 119 -3.46 -0.49 -16.65
N ASN A 120 -3.43 -1.41 -17.63
CA ASN A 120 -4.54 -1.63 -18.54
C ASN A 120 -5.79 -2.16 -17.80
N GLN A 121 -5.63 -2.98 -16.77
CA GLN A 121 -6.74 -3.50 -15.96
C GLN A 121 -7.28 -2.47 -14.95
N LEU A 122 -6.53 -1.41 -14.67
CA LEU A 122 -6.95 -0.29 -13.82
C LEU A 122 -7.63 0.83 -14.59
N LYS A 123 -7.55 0.84 -15.94
CA LYS A 123 -8.23 1.84 -16.76
C LYS A 123 -9.75 1.82 -16.54
N ASN A 124 -10.35 3.00 -16.56
CA ASN A 124 -11.80 3.22 -16.43
C ASN A 124 -12.40 2.71 -15.09
N LYS A 125 -11.59 2.63 -14.04
CA LYS A 125 -12.05 2.22 -12.70
C LYS A 125 -12.27 3.39 -11.75
N ASN A 126 -12.41 4.61 -12.25
CA ASN A 126 -12.60 5.84 -11.45
C ASN A 126 -11.45 6.10 -10.46
N ILE A 127 -10.22 5.84 -10.89
CA ILE A 127 -9.02 6.13 -10.10
C ILE A 127 -8.54 7.53 -10.47
N ASP A 128 -8.51 8.46 -9.51
CA ASP A 128 -7.98 9.81 -9.69
C ASP A 128 -6.47 9.85 -9.45
N TYR A 129 -5.99 9.06 -8.50
CA TYR A 129 -4.58 8.95 -8.18
C TYR A 129 -4.17 7.51 -7.83
N LEU A 130 -3.13 7.01 -8.50
CA LEU A 130 -2.54 5.70 -8.23
C LEU A 130 -1.19 5.87 -7.52
N ALA A 131 -1.15 5.52 -6.22
CA ALA A 131 0.05 5.55 -5.40
C ALA A 131 0.76 4.19 -5.45
N LEU A 132 1.86 4.12 -6.18
CA LEU A 132 2.68 2.91 -6.30
C LEU A 132 3.97 3.06 -5.50
N GLY A 133 4.34 2.01 -4.77
CA GLY A 133 5.67 1.79 -4.21
C GLY A 133 6.44 0.76 -5.03
N HIS A 134 7.68 0.45 -4.68
CA HIS A 134 8.58 -0.56 -5.23
C HIS A 134 9.70 0.02 -6.11
N VAL A 135 9.41 0.87 -7.08
CA VAL A 135 10.43 1.43 -7.97
C VAL A 135 10.97 2.73 -7.40
N HIS A 136 12.30 2.79 -7.17
CA HIS A 136 12.98 3.96 -6.59
C HIS A 136 13.25 5.06 -7.64
N SER A 137 12.28 5.30 -8.53
CA SER A 137 12.35 6.38 -9.50
C SER A 137 10.98 6.99 -9.73
N PHE A 138 10.94 8.30 -9.91
CA PHE A 138 9.70 8.99 -10.26
C PHE A 138 9.30 8.66 -11.69
N ALA A 139 8.06 8.23 -11.89
CA ALA A 139 7.43 8.09 -13.20
C ALA A 139 6.03 8.70 -13.17
N ASN A 140 5.69 9.47 -14.19
CA ASN A 140 4.34 9.98 -14.41
C ASN A 140 3.69 9.17 -15.53
N ALA A 141 2.80 8.26 -15.18
CA ALA A 141 1.99 7.52 -16.13
C ALA A 141 0.80 8.39 -16.54
N LYS A 142 0.86 8.93 -17.78
CA LYS A 142 -0.28 9.65 -18.40
C LYS A 142 -1.21 8.67 -19.08
#